data_a70baa0443fd85ac75da8cf42fa6ee3e
#
_entry.id   a70baa0443fd85ac75da8cf42fa6ee3e
#
_cell.length_a   1.000
_cell.length_b   1.000
_cell.length_c   1.000
_cell.angle_alpha   90.00
_cell.angle_beta   90.00
_cell.angle_gamma   90.00
#
_symmetry.space_group_name_H-M   'P 1'
#
loop_
_entity.id
_entity.type
_entity.pdbx_description
1 polymer ?
#
loop_
_entity_poly.entity_id
_entity_poly.type
_entity_poly.pdbx_seq_one_letter_code
_entity_poly.pdbx_strand_id
1 'polypeptide(L)'
;TIYVKGKTVNSDSSWRVTYEDKEWIDESGKASDTSATVYMDAGCWNFDGATQRPSQFTLLREPHQAISKTEQPEGGTLYDFGKETFGYITLKNLSGKGHIAIFYGESPEEAKDKEFCETLDKLFVESGQVTDLAIRSTSPLNDSANEYTLENSKAFRYVYITHEPGVQIGEVSMQYEYLPEEYRGSFRCNDEELNRIWEVSAY
;
A
#
# COMPACT_ATOMS: atom_id res chain seq x y z
N THR A 1 16.12 -1.02 14.76
CA THR A 1 16.99 -0.01 15.40
C THR A 1 16.79 1.33 14.74
N ILE A 2 16.49 2.36 15.54
CA ILE A 2 16.29 3.74 15.06
C ILE A 2 17.36 4.62 15.69
N TYR A 3 17.91 5.55 14.91
CA TYR A 3 18.88 6.54 15.39
C TYR A 3 18.21 7.91 15.48
N VAL A 4 18.05 8.42 16.69
CA VAL A 4 17.41 9.73 16.93
C VAL A 4 18.31 10.60 17.77
N LYS A 5 18.74 11.76 17.24
CA LYS A 5 19.58 12.74 17.95
C LYS A 5 20.78 12.13 18.64
N GLY A 6 21.50 11.22 17.97
CA GLY A 6 22.68 10.54 18.52
C GLY A 6 22.39 9.43 19.52
N LYS A 7 21.15 9.07 19.72
CA LYS A 7 20.75 7.91 20.54
C LYS A 7 20.28 6.78 19.65
N THR A 8 20.69 5.58 19.97
CA THR A 8 20.20 4.35 19.39
C THR A 8 18.98 3.86 20.17
N VAL A 9 17.88 3.65 19.48
CA VAL A 9 16.67 3.07 20.05
C VAL A 9 16.43 1.71 19.37
N ASN A 10 16.49 0.66 20.15
CA ASN A 10 16.22 -0.71 19.68
C ASN A 10 14.79 -1.10 20.05
N SER A 11 14.14 -1.86 19.19
CA SER A 11 12.91 -2.55 19.56
C SER A 11 13.29 -3.79 20.37
N ASP A 12 13.09 -3.74 21.66
CA ASP A 12 13.39 -4.80 22.60
C ASP A 12 12.23 -5.01 23.58
N SER A 13 12.39 -5.89 24.55
CA SER A 13 11.37 -6.21 25.54
C SER A 13 10.95 -5.05 26.46
N SER A 14 11.62 -3.89 26.39
CA SER A 14 11.23 -2.69 27.14
C SER A 14 10.09 -1.90 26.48
N TRP A 15 9.81 -2.19 25.21
CA TRP A 15 8.72 -1.53 24.50
C TRP A 15 7.35 -2.00 25.00
N ARG A 16 6.39 -1.11 24.92
CA ARG A 16 4.99 -1.41 25.23
C ARG A 16 4.14 -1.08 24.02
N VAL A 17 3.12 -1.88 23.78
CA VAL A 17 2.12 -1.69 22.71
C VAL A 17 0.75 -1.64 23.33
N THR A 18 -0.14 -0.81 22.86
CA THR A 18 -1.54 -0.77 23.25
C THR A 18 -2.42 -0.78 22.02
N TYR A 19 -3.62 -1.34 22.15
CA TYR A 19 -4.68 -1.25 21.14
C TYR A 19 -5.57 -0.04 21.38
N GLU A 20 -5.50 0.57 22.56
CA GLU A 20 -6.28 1.72 22.96
C GLU A 20 -5.42 2.98 22.91
N ASP A 21 -5.24 3.53 21.72
CA ASP A 21 -4.29 4.61 21.44
C ASP A 21 -4.71 5.99 21.97
N LYS A 22 -6.02 6.22 22.18
CA LYS A 22 -6.55 7.57 22.46
C LYS A 22 -6.31 8.06 23.89
N GLU A 23 -6.10 7.16 24.83
CA GLU A 23 -5.93 7.50 26.25
C GLU A 23 -4.52 7.24 26.76
N TRP A 24 -3.69 6.74 25.90
CA TRP A 24 -2.36 6.22 26.28
C TRP A 24 -1.27 7.27 26.30
N ILE A 25 -1.33 8.23 25.40
CA ILE A 25 -0.35 9.32 25.32
C ILE A 25 -1.05 10.61 25.70
N ASP A 26 -0.57 11.27 26.76
CA ASP A 26 -1.07 12.58 27.13
C ASP A 26 -0.64 13.68 26.14
N GLU A 27 -1.15 14.89 26.30
CA GLU A 27 -0.83 16.03 25.46
C GLU A 27 0.66 16.40 25.43
N SER A 28 1.44 15.92 26.40
CA SER A 28 2.89 16.09 26.43
C SER A 28 3.66 15.00 25.67
N GLY A 29 2.96 14.02 25.13
CA GLY A 29 3.54 12.85 24.47
C GLY A 29 4.08 11.80 25.45
N LYS A 30 3.65 11.84 26.70
CA LYS A 30 4.05 10.88 27.74
C LYS A 30 2.98 9.82 27.90
N ALA A 31 3.40 8.56 27.97
CA ALA A 31 2.50 7.45 28.24
C ALA A 31 1.85 7.62 29.63
N SER A 32 0.52 7.73 29.63
CA SER A 32 -0.29 7.94 30.85
C SER A 32 -0.70 6.62 31.52
N ASP A 33 -0.70 5.52 30.76
CA ASP A 33 -1.13 4.22 31.27
C ASP A 33 0.02 3.23 31.41
N THR A 34 0.08 2.60 32.56
CA THR A 34 1.03 1.52 32.86
C THR A 34 0.45 0.13 32.62
N SER A 35 -0.83 0.03 32.30
CA SER A 35 -1.52 -1.25 32.06
C SER A 35 -1.26 -1.82 30.66
N ALA A 36 -0.85 -1.00 29.72
CA ALA A 36 -0.47 -1.46 28.41
C ALA A 36 0.70 -2.44 28.50
N THR A 37 0.41 -3.72 28.35
CA THR A 37 1.39 -4.77 28.41
C THR A 37 1.69 -5.22 27.00
N VAL A 38 2.93 -5.12 26.60
CA VAL A 38 3.38 -5.75 25.37
C VAL A 38 3.92 -7.11 25.65
N TYR A 39 3.41 -8.00 24.89
CA TYR A 39 4.06 -9.28 24.71
C TYR A 39 4.88 -9.23 23.41
N MET A 40 6.10 -8.82 23.49
CA MET A 40 7.07 -9.33 22.55
C MET A 40 7.42 -10.73 23.04
N ASP A 41 6.87 -11.73 22.41
CA ASP A 41 7.44 -13.07 22.54
C ASP A 41 8.81 -13.01 21.87
N ALA A 42 9.84 -12.92 22.70
CA ALA A 42 11.24 -12.88 22.26
C ALA A 42 11.64 -14.15 21.43
N GLY A 43 10.79 -15.16 21.40
CA GLY A 43 10.98 -16.34 20.57
C GLY A 43 10.42 -16.26 19.16
N CYS A 44 9.45 -15.37 18.87
CA CYS A 44 8.79 -15.32 17.57
C CYS A 44 9.62 -14.66 16.47
N TRP A 45 10.50 -13.72 16.80
CA TRP A 45 11.24 -12.91 15.83
C TRP A 45 12.71 -12.81 16.22
N ASN A 46 13.36 -13.96 16.41
CA ASN A 46 14.78 -14.00 16.69
C ASN A 46 15.57 -13.76 15.41
N PHE A 47 15.59 -12.50 14.96
CA PHE A 47 16.51 -12.08 13.92
C PHE A 47 17.89 -11.95 14.55
N ASP A 48 18.73 -12.91 14.26
CA ASP A 48 20.11 -12.95 14.73
C ASP A 48 20.91 -11.85 14.00
N GLY A 49 20.83 -10.67 14.57
CA GLY A 49 21.48 -9.47 14.06
C GLY A 49 20.84 -8.85 12.82
N ALA A 50 21.22 -7.62 12.54
CA ALA A 50 20.68 -6.79 11.45
C ALA A 50 21.01 -7.29 10.03
N THR A 51 21.58 -8.46 9.88
CA THR A 51 22.10 -8.97 8.61
C THR A 51 21.30 -10.13 8.00
N GLN A 52 20.46 -10.80 8.78
CA GLN A 52 19.61 -11.87 8.22
C GLN A 52 18.25 -11.30 7.79
N ARG A 53 17.99 -11.39 6.50
CA ARG A 53 16.66 -11.12 5.96
C ARG A 53 15.71 -12.27 6.32
N PRO A 54 14.43 -11.99 6.60
CA PRO A 54 13.41 -13.02 6.84
C PRO A 54 13.27 -13.99 5.68
N SER A 55 13.55 -13.53 4.47
CA SER A 55 13.56 -14.30 3.25
C SER A 55 14.80 -13.97 2.42
N GLN A 56 15.39 -15.00 1.84
CA GLN A 56 16.44 -14.85 0.83
C GLN A 56 15.90 -14.50 -0.57
N PHE A 57 14.58 -14.53 -0.74
CA PHE A 57 13.92 -14.22 -1.98
C PHE A 57 13.70 -12.71 -2.09
N THR A 58 13.89 -12.20 -3.29
CA THR A 58 13.58 -10.80 -3.62
C THR A 58 12.31 -10.77 -4.44
N LEU A 59 11.34 -9.98 -4.00
CA LEU A 59 10.15 -9.71 -4.78
C LEU A 59 10.52 -8.97 -6.06
N LEU A 60 9.91 -9.35 -7.15
CA LEU A 60 10.02 -8.66 -8.43
C LEU A 60 8.86 -7.70 -8.61
N ARG A 61 9.07 -6.70 -9.47
CA ARG A 61 8.03 -5.73 -9.84
C ARG A 61 7.94 -5.64 -11.35
N GLU A 62 6.72 -5.60 -11.85
CA GLU A 62 6.46 -5.35 -13.27
C GLU A 62 5.28 -4.40 -13.45
N PRO A 63 5.31 -3.57 -14.49
CA PRO A 63 4.24 -2.61 -14.75
C PRO A 63 3.00 -3.30 -15.30
N HIS A 64 1.84 -3.07 -14.67
CA HIS A 64 0.54 -3.53 -15.14
C HIS A 64 -0.38 -2.35 -15.40
N GLN A 65 -1.08 -2.41 -16.52
CA GLN A 65 -2.12 -1.44 -16.87
C GLN A 65 -3.48 -1.91 -16.34
N ALA A 66 -4.35 -0.96 -16.01
CA ALA A 66 -5.73 -1.29 -15.76
C ALA A 66 -6.38 -1.89 -17.02
N ILE A 67 -7.17 -2.95 -16.86
CA ILE A 67 -7.91 -3.59 -17.95
C ILE A 67 -9.13 -2.78 -18.34
N SER A 68 -9.65 -1.95 -17.43
CA SER A 68 -10.71 -0.97 -17.73
C SER A 68 -10.57 0.28 -16.87
N LYS A 69 -11.13 1.36 -17.41
CA LYS A 69 -11.20 2.68 -16.80
C LYS A 69 -12.60 3.25 -17.03
N THR A 70 -13.25 3.69 -15.97
CA THR A 70 -14.61 4.21 -16.04
C THR A 70 -14.77 5.48 -15.21
N GLU A 71 -15.12 6.58 -15.88
CA GLU A 71 -15.48 7.82 -15.19
C GLU A 71 -16.78 7.64 -14.41
N GLN A 72 -16.82 8.11 -13.18
CA GLN A 72 -17.99 7.97 -12.32
C GLN A 72 -18.86 9.22 -12.34
N PRO A 73 -20.20 9.09 -12.33
CA PRO A 73 -21.13 10.23 -12.35
C PRO A 73 -20.93 11.21 -11.17
N GLU A 74 -20.52 10.69 -10.03
CA GLU A 74 -20.21 11.44 -8.82
C GLU A 74 -18.82 12.11 -8.84
N GLY A 75 -18.12 12.01 -9.96
CA GLY A 75 -16.74 12.46 -10.17
C GLY A 75 -15.72 11.39 -9.83
N GLY A 76 -14.52 11.56 -10.35
CA GLY A 76 -13.43 10.60 -10.22
C GLY A 76 -13.49 9.44 -11.20
N THR A 77 -12.49 8.57 -11.15
CA THR A 77 -12.28 7.49 -12.10
C THR A 77 -12.04 6.17 -11.38
N LEU A 78 -12.78 5.14 -11.76
CA LEU A 78 -12.60 3.77 -11.29
C LEU A 78 -11.74 3.00 -12.29
N TYR A 79 -10.71 2.35 -11.80
CA TYR A 79 -9.79 1.48 -12.54
C TYR A 79 -9.97 0.03 -12.07
N ASP A 80 -10.04 -0.92 -12.99
CA ASP A 80 -10.04 -2.36 -12.73
C ASP A 80 -8.72 -2.95 -13.22
N PHE A 81 -7.96 -3.60 -12.36
CA PHE A 81 -6.72 -4.28 -12.70
C PHE A 81 -6.90 -5.78 -12.98
N GLY A 82 -8.15 -6.26 -12.97
CA GLY A 82 -8.53 -7.60 -13.41
C GLY A 82 -8.49 -8.66 -12.34
N LYS A 83 -7.49 -8.62 -11.47
CA LYS A 83 -7.33 -9.55 -10.34
C LYS A 83 -6.91 -8.78 -9.11
N GLU A 84 -7.24 -9.30 -7.94
CA GLU A 84 -6.65 -8.82 -6.71
C GLU A 84 -5.18 -9.20 -6.66
N THR A 85 -4.35 -8.21 -6.39
CA THR A 85 -2.90 -8.36 -6.35
C THR A 85 -2.28 -7.37 -5.38
N PHE A 86 -1.02 -7.59 -5.05
CA PHE A 86 -0.20 -6.58 -4.38
C PHE A 86 0.50 -5.70 -5.39
N GLY A 87 0.47 -4.39 -5.16
CA GLY A 87 1.16 -3.48 -6.04
C GLY A 87 1.22 -2.04 -5.52
N TYR A 88 1.96 -1.24 -6.25
CA TYR A 88 2.15 0.19 -6.00
C TYR A 88 1.49 0.97 -7.13
N ILE A 89 0.56 1.86 -6.82
CA ILE A 89 -0.01 2.72 -7.84
C ILE A 89 1.03 3.72 -8.34
N THR A 90 1.07 3.87 -9.65
CA THR A 90 1.91 4.82 -10.36
C THR A 90 1.03 5.80 -11.12
N LEU A 91 1.25 7.09 -10.85
CA LEU A 91 0.61 8.21 -11.54
C LEU A 91 1.62 8.81 -12.52
N LYS A 92 1.25 8.94 -13.81
CA LYS A 92 2.11 9.54 -14.85
C LYS A 92 1.48 10.77 -15.47
N ASN A 93 2.33 11.62 -16.03
CA ASN A 93 1.96 12.92 -16.57
C ASN A 93 1.18 13.75 -15.53
N LEU A 94 1.64 13.64 -14.28
CA LEU A 94 1.04 14.32 -13.14
C LEU A 94 1.45 15.78 -13.15
N SER A 95 0.46 16.68 -13.05
CA SER A 95 0.73 18.11 -13.06
C SER A 95 -0.33 18.91 -12.32
N GLY A 96 -0.04 20.18 -12.11
CA GLY A 96 -0.94 21.12 -11.48
C GLY A 96 -0.73 21.28 -9.98
N LYS A 97 -1.80 21.67 -9.28
CA LYS A 97 -1.80 21.86 -7.82
C LYS A 97 -3.12 21.41 -7.23
N GLY A 98 -3.06 20.63 -6.15
CA GLY A 98 -4.22 20.21 -5.40
C GLY A 98 -4.07 18.82 -4.80
N HIS A 99 -5.17 18.32 -4.24
CA HIS A 99 -5.24 17.02 -3.59
C HIS A 99 -5.69 15.94 -4.54
N ILE A 100 -5.15 14.73 -4.29
CA ILE A 100 -5.57 13.46 -4.89
C ILE A 100 -5.93 12.53 -3.74
N ALA A 101 -7.06 11.83 -3.87
CA ALA A 101 -7.40 10.73 -2.99
C ALA A 101 -7.53 9.45 -3.83
N ILE A 102 -6.89 8.39 -3.35
CA ILE A 102 -6.83 7.08 -3.99
C ILE A 102 -7.43 6.09 -3.01
N PHE A 103 -8.51 5.42 -3.41
CA PHE A 103 -9.22 4.44 -2.61
C PHE A 103 -9.07 3.07 -3.27
N TYR A 104 -8.87 2.05 -2.46
CA TYR A 104 -8.60 0.69 -2.91
C TYR A 104 -9.71 -0.26 -2.50
N GLY A 105 -9.96 -1.31 -3.25
CA GLY A 105 -10.95 -2.31 -2.92
C GLY A 105 -10.82 -3.59 -3.74
N GLU A 106 -11.39 -4.66 -3.21
CA GLU A 106 -11.54 -5.94 -3.91
C GLU A 106 -12.77 -5.91 -4.83
N SER A 107 -13.71 -5.00 -4.58
CA SER A 107 -14.89 -4.74 -5.39
C SER A 107 -15.03 -3.28 -5.79
N PRO A 108 -15.80 -2.97 -6.86
CA PRO A 108 -16.08 -1.59 -7.25
C PRO A 108 -16.82 -0.79 -6.17
N GLU A 109 -17.68 -1.47 -5.40
CA GLU A 109 -18.47 -0.89 -4.33
C GLU A 109 -17.56 -0.45 -3.18
N GLU A 110 -16.67 -1.31 -2.76
CA GLU A 110 -15.69 -1.04 -1.70
C GLU A 110 -14.76 0.10 -2.09
N ALA A 111 -14.15 0.06 -3.27
CA ALA A 111 -13.26 1.13 -3.73
C ALA A 111 -13.95 2.50 -3.80
N LYS A 112 -15.27 2.56 -4.00
CA LYS A 112 -16.04 3.80 -4.05
C LYS A 112 -16.59 4.25 -2.70
N ASP A 113 -16.56 3.39 -1.69
CA ASP A 113 -17.03 3.73 -0.35
C ASP A 113 -16.00 4.58 0.39
N LYS A 114 -16.14 5.90 0.26
CA LYS A 114 -15.21 6.88 0.84
C LYS A 114 -15.28 6.95 2.37
N GLU A 115 -16.35 6.43 2.97
CA GLU A 115 -16.57 6.49 4.41
C GLU A 115 -15.96 5.28 5.12
N PHE A 116 -16.10 4.09 4.53
CA PHE A 116 -15.67 2.82 5.13
C PHE A 116 -14.50 2.16 4.42
N CYS A 117 -13.89 2.84 3.45
CA CYS A 117 -12.69 2.33 2.79
C CYS A 117 -11.55 2.21 3.80
N GLU A 118 -11.10 0.99 4.06
CA GLU A 118 -10.01 0.73 5.01
C GLU A 118 -8.65 1.14 4.46
N THR A 119 -8.48 1.11 3.14
CA THR A 119 -7.20 1.37 2.49
C THR A 119 -7.31 2.54 1.53
N LEU A 120 -6.60 3.61 1.85
CA LEU A 120 -6.58 4.81 1.04
C LEU A 120 -5.23 5.55 1.13
N ASP A 121 -4.89 6.29 0.08
CA ASP A 121 -3.79 7.26 0.09
C ASP A 121 -4.31 8.66 -0.23
N LYS A 122 -3.68 9.66 0.39
CA LYS A 122 -3.96 11.08 0.15
C LYS A 122 -2.67 11.77 -0.22
N LEU A 123 -2.66 12.40 -1.39
CA LEU A 123 -1.51 13.09 -1.93
C LEU A 123 -1.83 14.57 -2.11
N PHE A 124 -0.81 15.40 -2.02
CA PHE A 124 -0.86 16.79 -2.42
C PHE A 124 0.20 17.06 -3.49
N VAL A 125 -0.21 17.60 -4.61
CA VAL A 125 0.65 17.94 -5.74
C VAL A 125 0.86 19.43 -5.80
N GLU A 126 2.09 19.87 -5.92
CA GLU A 126 2.43 21.28 -6.15
C GLU A 126 3.84 21.42 -6.73
N SER A 127 3.98 22.25 -7.77
CA SER A 127 5.28 22.67 -8.32
C SER A 127 6.22 21.51 -8.68
N GLY A 128 5.68 20.43 -9.27
CA GLY A 128 6.48 19.27 -9.66
C GLY A 128 6.91 18.38 -8.50
N GLN A 129 6.23 18.49 -7.38
CA GLN A 129 6.42 17.63 -6.20
C GLN A 129 5.11 16.98 -5.78
N VAL A 130 5.22 15.81 -5.16
CA VAL A 130 4.11 15.11 -4.53
C VAL A 130 4.43 14.93 -3.06
N THR A 131 3.51 15.31 -2.21
CA THR A 131 3.55 15.04 -0.78
C THR A 131 2.54 13.94 -0.45
N ASP A 132 3.01 12.83 0.06
CA ASP A 132 2.18 11.81 0.68
C ASP A 132 1.79 12.28 2.08
N LEU A 133 0.49 12.49 2.29
CA LEU A 133 -0.02 13.07 3.53
C LEU A 133 -0.05 12.07 4.70
N ALA A 134 -0.02 10.78 4.42
CA ALA A 134 0.00 9.73 5.45
C ALA A 134 1.37 9.61 6.09
N ILE A 135 2.41 9.51 5.29
CA ILE A 135 3.79 9.35 5.77
C ILE A 135 4.54 10.68 5.89
N ARG A 136 3.90 11.79 5.45
CA ARG A 136 4.48 13.15 5.44
C ARG A 136 5.82 13.23 4.71
N SER A 137 5.92 12.48 3.60
CA SER A 137 7.07 12.48 2.70
C SER A 137 6.77 13.34 1.48
N THR A 138 7.74 14.13 1.05
CA THR A 138 7.66 14.91 -0.18
C THR A 138 8.74 14.45 -1.13
N SER A 139 8.33 14.05 -2.32
CA SER A 139 9.21 13.55 -3.38
C SER A 139 9.04 14.37 -4.65
N PRO A 140 10.12 14.66 -5.37
CA PRO A 140 10.03 15.24 -6.69
C PRO A 140 9.38 14.26 -7.66
N LEU A 141 8.66 14.79 -8.64
CA LEU A 141 8.25 14.00 -9.79
C LEU A 141 9.49 13.60 -10.60
N ASN A 142 9.47 12.40 -11.16
CA ASN A 142 10.51 11.95 -12.06
C ASN A 142 10.56 12.87 -13.31
N ASP A 143 11.72 13.44 -13.60
CA ASP A 143 11.92 14.49 -14.61
C ASP A 143 11.48 14.11 -16.04
N SER A 144 11.49 12.82 -16.38
CA SER A 144 11.21 12.37 -17.76
C SER A 144 9.73 12.16 -18.09
N ALA A 145 8.89 11.89 -17.08
CA ALA A 145 7.49 11.53 -17.30
C ALA A 145 6.52 12.17 -16.30
N ASN A 146 6.98 13.06 -15.44
CA ASN A 146 6.20 13.56 -14.31
C ASN A 146 5.49 12.41 -13.59
N GLU A 147 6.28 11.39 -13.23
CA GLU A 147 5.80 10.14 -12.67
C GLU A 147 6.00 10.10 -11.16
N TYR A 148 5.02 9.59 -10.44
CA TYR A 148 5.09 9.29 -9.03
C TYR A 148 4.54 7.89 -8.76
N THR A 149 5.36 7.04 -8.15
CA THR A 149 4.93 5.72 -7.65
C THR A 149 4.82 5.80 -6.14
N LEU A 150 3.69 5.36 -5.60
CA LEU A 150 3.46 5.35 -4.16
C LEU A 150 4.50 4.47 -3.46
N GLU A 151 4.85 4.84 -2.23
CA GLU A 151 5.94 4.17 -1.49
C GLU A 151 5.50 2.85 -0.84
N ASN A 152 4.19 2.69 -0.60
CA ASN A 152 3.63 1.51 0.07
C ASN A 152 2.78 0.68 -0.89
N SER A 153 3.04 -0.64 -0.94
CA SER A 153 2.18 -1.57 -1.64
C SER A 153 0.83 -1.74 -0.94
N LYS A 154 -0.19 -2.01 -1.73
CA LYS A 154 -1.55 -2.29 -1.27
C LYS A 154 -2.05 -3.57 -1.95
N ALA A 155 -2.97 -4.28 -1.30
CA ALA A 155 -3.76 -5.33 -1.90
C ALA A 155 -5.02 -4.72 -2.49
N PHE A 156 -5.29 -4.95 -3.76
CA PHE A 156 -6.47 -4.43 -4.44
C PHE A 156 -6.69 -5.09 -5.80
N ARG A 157 -7.91 -5.02 -6.27
CA ARG A 157 -8.27 -5.18 -7.68
C ARG A 157 -8.74 -3.87 -8.29
N TYR A 158 -9.52 -3.09 -7.54
CA TYR A 158 -10.10 -1.83 -7.99
C TYR A 158 -9.44 -0.66 -7.30
N VAL A 159 -9.26 0.42 -8.06
CA VAL A 159 -8.76 1.69 -7.54
C VAL A 159 -9.67 2.80 -8.00
N TYR A 160 -10.20 3.56 -7.06
CA TYR A 160 -11.00 4.74 -7.34
C TYR A 160 -10.21 5.99 -7.00
N ILE A 161 -10.02 6.85 -7.99
CA ILE A 161 -9.21 8.07 -7.84
C ILE A 161 -10.10 9.29 -8.01
N THR A 162 -10.04 10.18 -7.03
CA THR A 162 -10.59 11.53 -7.11
C THR A 162 -9.49 12.56 -6.96
N HIS A 163 -9.63 13.71 -7.60
CA HIS A 163 -8.69 14.80 -7.48
C HIS A 163 -9.37 16.14 -7.60
N GLU A 164 -8.73 17.18 -7.10
CA GLU A 164 -9.16 18.56 -7.28
C GLU A 164 -9.01 19.00 -8.75
N PRO A 165 -9.86 19.94 -9.23
CA PRO A 165 -9.83 20.39 -10.63
C PRO A 165 -8.48 20.97 -11.10
N GLY A 166 -7.65 21.41 -10.16
CA GLY A 166 -6.31 21.96 -10.43
C GLY A 166 -5.25 20.90 -10.72
N VAL A 167 -5.57 19.60 -10.54
CA VAL A 167 -4.65 18.50 -10.78
C VAL A 167 -5.02 17.76 -12.07
N GLN A 168 -4.01 17.37 -12.82
CA GLN A 168 -4.15 16.54 -14.01
C GLN A 168 -3.36 15.25 -13.83
N ILE A 169 -3.99 14.12 -14.15
CA ILE A 169 -3.41 12.78 -14.14
C ILE A 169 -3.59 12.21 -15.55
N GLY A 170 -2.49 11.96 -16.26
CA GLY A 170 -2.57 11.46 -17.63
C GLY A 170 -2.78 9.94 -17.71
N GLU A 171 -2.05 9.20 -16.88
CA GLU A 171 -2.11 7.73 -16.87
C GLU A 171 -2.02 7.21 -15.43
N VAL A 172 -2.73 6.13 -15.17
CA VAL A 172 -2.66 5.37 -13.91
C VAL A 172 -2.31 3.93 -14.24
N SER A 173 -1.27 3.43 -13.61
CA SER A 173 -0.82 2.05 -13.72
C SER A 173 -0.44 1.53 -12.34
N MET A 174 -0.07 0.26 -12.23
CA MET A 174 0.52 -0.26 -11.00
C MET A 174 1.85 -0.94 -11.30
N GLN A 175 2.73 -0.95 -10.30
CA GLN A 175 3.86 -1.86 -10.24
C GLN A 175 3.40 -3.09 -9.45
N TYR A 176 3.09 -4.17 -10.13
CA TYR A 176 2.72 -5.45 -9.54
C TYR A 176 3.94 -6.05 -8.84
N GLU A 177 3.79 -6.42 -7.58
CA GLU A 177 4.87 -6.99 -6.79
C GLU A 177 4.56 -8.46 -6.49
N TYR A 178 5.49 -9.35 -6.83
CA TYR A 178 5.29 -10.79 -6.71
C TYR A 178 6.59 -11.52 -6.39
N LEU A 179 6.43 -12.71 -5.80
CA LEU A 179 7.52 -13.66 -5.67
C LEU A 179 7.62 -14.47 -6.96
N PRO A 180 8.77 -14.46 -7.65
CA PRO A 180 8.93 -15.26 -8.86
C PRO A 180 8.95 -16.74 -8.52
N GLU A 181 7.95 -17.48 -8.98
CA GLU A 181 7.84 -18.91 -8.81
C GLU A 181 7.67 -19.60 -10.16
N GLU A 182 8.25 -20.78 -10.30
CA GLU A 182 8.03 -21.65 -11.45
C GLU A 182 6.92 -22.65 -11.12
N TYR A 183 5.87 -22.66 -11.93
CA TYR A 183 4.85 -23.69 -11.84
C TYR A 183 5.45 -25.05 -12.27
N ARG A 184 5.63 -25.94 -11.31
CA ARG A 184 6.20 -27.28 -11.54
C ARG A 184 5.16 -28.37 -11.58
N GLY A 185 3.93 -28.06 -11.28
CA GLY A 185 2.83 -28.99 -11.22
C GLY A 185 1.63 -28.55 -12.05
N SER A 186 0.79 -29.52 -12.39
CA SER A 186 -0.51 -29.27 -12.99
C SER A 186 -1.53 -30.23 -12.43
N PHE A 187 -2.77 -29.80 -12.37
CA PHE A 187 -3.89 -30.65 -11.97
C PHE A 187 -5.01 -30.50 -13.01
N ARG A 188 -5.58 -31.63 -13.40
CA ARG A 188 -6.78 -31.68 -14.21
C ARG A 188 -7.55 -32.95 -13.94
N CYS A 189 -8.86 -32.84 -13.77
CA CYS A 189 -9.78 -33.95 -13.62
C CYS A 189 -11.04 -33.71 -14.45
N ASN A 190 -12.01 -34.63 -14.36
CA ASN A 190 -13.29 -34.51 -15.08
C ASN A 190 -14.31 -33.60 -14.39
N ASP A 191 -13.97 -33.00 -13.29
CA ASP A 191 -14.77 -32.03 -12.56
C ASP A 191 -14.22 -30.62 -12.82
N GLU A 192 -14.98 -29.82 -13.57
CA GLU A 192 -14.53 -28.46 -13.96
C GLU A 192 -14.51 -27.50 -12.77
N GLU A 193 -15.30 -27.72 -11.71
CA GLU A 193 -15.25 -26.90 -10.50
C GLU A 193 -13.95 -27.11 -9.74
N LEU A 194 -13.51 -28.35 -9.61
CA LEU A 194 -12.21 -28.66 -9.01
C LEU A 194 -11.03 -28.12 -9.83
N ASN A 195 -11.14 -28.15 -11.17
CA ASN A 195 -10.13 -27.57 -12.03
C ASN A 195 -10.02 -26.04 -11.80
N ARG A 196 -11.16 -25.35 -11.69
CA ARG A 196 -11.18 -23.90 -11.38
C ARG A 196 -10.65 -23.58 -9.99
N ILE A 197 -11.02 -24.38 -8.98
CA ILE A 197 -10.48 -24.20 -7.62
C ILE A 197 -8.97 -24.32 -7.64
N TRP A 198 -8.43 -25.31 -8.34
CA TRP A 198 -6.97 -25.48 -8.45
C TRP A 198 -6.30 -24.26 -9.14
N GLU A 199 -6.86 -23.79 -10.25
CA GLU A 199 -6.34 -22.62 -10.99
C GLU A 199 -6.32 -21.36 -10.10
N VAL A 200 -7.40 -21.12 -9.35
CA VAL A 200 -7.48 -19.97 -8.45
C VAL A 200 -6.53 -20.11 -7.25
N SER A 201 -6.34 -21.34 -6.76
CA SER A 201 -5.45 -21.59 -5.62
C SER A 201 -3.97 -21.57 -6.00
N ALA A 202 -3.66 -21.82 -7.26
CA ALA A 202 -2.30 -21.78 -7.78
C ALA A 202 -1.84 -20.38 -8.20
N TYR A 203 -2.76 -19.41 -8.15
CA TYR A 203 -2.51 -18.02 -8.52
C TYR A 203 -1.75 -17.24 -7.44
#